data_b08c6f836ce7789cea14c27699ea1082
#
_entry.id   b08c6f836ce7789cea14c27699ea1082
#
_cell.length_a   1.000
_cell.length_b   1.000
_cell.length_c   1.000
_cell.angle_alpha   90.00
_cell.angle_beta   90.00
_cell.angle_gamma   90.00
#
_symmetry.space_group_name_H-M   'P 1'
#
loop_
_entity.id
_entity.type
_entity.pdbx_description
1 polymer ?
#
loop_
_entity_poly.entity_id
_entity_poly.type
_entity_poly.pdbx_seq_one_letter_code
_entity_poly.pdbx_strand_id
1 'polypeptide(L)'
;MWYILPINDKKIGFPIVHIETDFISPLRYGDIIHATIWIEKVGTKSCTWAYRFHNQNNELLWSSSQVTVCVNMDTLESVVIPSWLSKGLENHIQSE
;
A
#
# COMPACT_ATOMS: atom_id res chain seq x y z
N MET A 1 -2.57 -7.31 -7.65
CA MET A 1 -2.64 -8.14 -6.42
C MET A 1 -3.86 -7.75 -5.61
N TRP A 2 -4.57 -8.73 -5.09
CA TRP A 2 -5.81 -8.51 -4.36
C TRP A 2 -5.71 -9.06 -2.96
N TYR A 3 -6.22 -8.31 -2.00
CA TYR A 3 -6.46 -8.79 -0.65
C TYR A 3 -7.95 -8.87 -0.43
N ILE A 4 -8.45 -10.03 -0.02
CA ILE A 4 -9.87 -10.25 0.19
C ILE A 4 -10.09 -10.54 1.67
N LEU A 5 -10.96 -9.73 2.31
CA LEU A 5 -11.33 -9.90 3.71
C LEU A 5 -12.82 -10.26 3.77
N PRO A 6 -13.18 -11.41 4.36
CA PRO A 6 -14.59 -11.71 4.61
C PRO A 6 -15.09 -10.90 5.82
N ILE A 7 -16.11 -10.06 5.61
CA ILE A 7 -16.69 -9.24 6.66
C ILE A 7 -18.20 -9.36 6.57
N ASN A 8 -18.85 -9.88 7.63
CA ASN A 8 -20.31 -10.04 7.69
C ASN A 8 -20.86 -10.70 6.42
N ASP A 9 -20.27 -11.82 6.01
CA ASP A 9 -20.61 -12.56 4.80
C ASP A 9 -20.38 -11.78 3.50
N LYS A 10 -19.78 -10.59 3.57
CA LYS A 10 -19.39 -9.81 2.41
C LYS A 10 -17.90 -9.96 2.18
N LYS A 11 -17.52 -10.04 0.92
CA LYS A 11 -16.12 -10.07 0.52
C LYS A 11 -15.68 -8.66 0.11
N ILE A 12 -14.65 -8.15 0.78
CA ILE A 12 -14.07 -6.85 0.49
C ILE A 12 -12.68 -7.07 -0.06
N GLY A 13 -12.40 -6.49 -1.21
CA GLY A 13 -11.09 -6.55 -1.84
C GLY A 13 -10.45 -5.17 -1.91
N PHE A 14 -9.13 -5.18 -2.09
CA PHE A 14 -8.33 -3.96 -2.21
C PHE A 14 -7.48 -4.02 -3.48
N PRO A 15 -8.08 -3.81 -4.66
CA PRO A 15 -7.30 -3.75 -5.89
C PRO A 15 -6.40 -2.53 -5.90
N ILE A 16 -5.23 -2.68 -6.51
CA ILE A 16 -4.33 -1.57 -6.74
C ILE A 16 -4.83 -0.84 -7.99
N VAL A 17 -5.14 0.44 -7.86
CA VAL A 17 -5.67 1.24 -8.98
C VAL A 17 -4.66 2.23 -9.52
N HIS A 18 -3.57 2.46 -8.81
CA HIS A 18 -2.53 3.39 -9.25
C HIS A 18 -1.20 3.00 -8.64
N ILE A 19 -0.14 3.06 -9.46
CA ILE A 19 1.23 2.81 -9.01
C ILE A 19 2.13 3.86 -9.64
N GLU A 20 2.94 4.50 -8.82
CA GLU A 20 4.02 5.38 -9.27
C GLU A 20 5.33 4.85 -8.71
N THR A 21 6.33 4.71 -9.57
CA THR A 21 7.64 4.20 -9.16
C THR A 21 8.72 5.06 -9.77
N ASP A 22 9.65 5.51 -8.93
CA ASP A 22 10.82 6.28 -9.33
C ASP A 22 12.07 5.43 -9.10
N PHE A 23 12.81 5.17 -10.15
CA PHE A 23 14.11 4.51 -10.06
C PHE A 23 15.20 5.57 -9.93
N ILE A 24 15.93 5.53 -8.82
CA ILE A 24 16.87 6.58 -8.46
C ILE A 24 18.30 6.15 -8.67
N SER A 25 18.65 4.92 -8.26
CA SER A 25 19.99 4.38 -8.38
C SER A 25 19.94 2.95 -8.85
N PRO A 26 20.94 2.48 -9.62
CA PRO A 26 20.93 1.11 -10.11
C PRO A 26 21.18 0.10 -9.00
N LEU A 27 20.54 -1.04 -9.14
CA LEU A 27 20.79 -2.19 -8.30
C LEU A 27 22.05 -2.89 -8.82
N ARG A 28 22.95 -3.27 -7.91
CA ARG A 28 24.19 -3.96 -8.26
C ARG A 28 24.16 -5.37 -7.72
N TYR A 29 24.85 -6.26 -8.41
CA TYR A 29 24.97 -7.64 -7.95
C TYR A 29 25.61 -7.68 -6.56
N GLY A 30 24.99 -8.45 -5.68
CA GLY A 30 25.45 -8.56 -4.29
C GLY A 30 24.87 -7.54 -3.35
N ASP A 31 24.06 -6.60 -3.84
CA ASP A 31 23.39 -5.64 -2.96
C ASP A 31 22.38 -6.34 -2.04
N ILE A 32 22.33 -5.87 -0.81
CA ILE A 32 21.31 -6.26 0.17
C ILE A 32 20.25 -5.18 0.16
N ILE A 33 19.00 -5.58 -0.11
CA ILE A 33 17.90 -4.65 -0.25
C ILE A 33 17.10 -4.59 1.05
N HIS A 34 16.94 -3.38 1.57
CA HIS A 34 16.09 -3.10 2.71
C HIS A 34 14.84 -2.38 2.23
N ALA A 35 13.69 -3.00 2.44
CA ALA A 35 12.41 -2.44 2.06
C ALA A 35 11.75 -1.80 3.29
N THR A 36 11.29 -0.57 3.14
CA THR A 36 10.48 0.12 4.12
C THR A 36 9.10 0.36 3.52
N ILE A 37 8.07 -0.06 4.23
CA ILE A 37 6.68 0.03 3.77
C ILE A 37 5.88 0.73 4.85
N TRP A 38 5.11 1.74 4.46
CA TRP A 38 4.22 2.43 5.40
C TRP A 38 2.97 2.91 4.70
N ILE A 39 1.95 3.26 5.51
CA ILE A 39 0.72 3.83 5.01
C ILE A 39 0.88 5.34 5.05
N GLU A 40 0.75 5.98 3.90
CA GLU A 40 0.93 7.41 3.76
C GLU A 40 -0.36 8.17 4.02
N LYS A 41 -1.48 7.59 3.57
CA LYS A 41 -2.78 8.25 3.68
C LYS A 41 -3.90 7.20 3.70
N VAL A 42 -4.89 7.42 4.55
CA VAL A 42 -6.13 6.65 4.55
C VAL A 42 -7.27 7.60 4.18
N GLY A 43 -7.92 7.32 3.06
CA GLY A 43 -9.13 8.02 2.64
C GLY A 43 -10.38 7.27 3.07
N THR A 44 -11.54 7.73 2.61
CA THR A 44 -12.82 7.11 2.92
C THR A 44 -12.95 5.73 2.26
N LYS A 45 -12.53 5.62 1.01
CA LYS A 45 -12.64 4.40 0.20
C LYS A 45 -11.30 3.90 -0.32
N SER A 46 -10.22 4.59 -0.01
CA SER A 46 -8.90 4.29 -0.57
C SER A 46 -7.81 4.39 0.49
N CYS A 47 -6.68 3.79 0.18
CA CYS A 47 -5.50 3.82 1.04
C CYS A 47 -4.28 3.99 0.15
N THR A 48 -3.37 4.88 0.53
CA THR A 48 -2.12 5.10 -0.18
C THR A 48 -0.96 4.50 0.61
N TRP A 49 -0.22 3.63 -0.05
CA TRP A 49 0.92 2.92 0.51
C TRP A 49 2.19 3.49 -0.09
N ALA A 50 3.23 3.63 0.72
CA ALA A 50 4.53 4.06 0.27
C ALA A 50 5.57 2.98 0.54
N TYR A 51 6.50 2.84 -0.41
CA TYR A 51 7.58 1.87 -0.36
C TYR A 51 8.89 2.57 -0.66
N ARG A 52 9.93 2.25 0.10
CA ARG A 52 11.29 2.68 -0.20
C ARG A 52 12.24 1.52 -0.08
N PHE A 53 13.17 1.47 -1.02
CA PHE A 53 14.15 0.39 -1.10
C PHE A 53 15.54 1.00 -1.06
N HIS A 54 16.30 0.59 -0.06
CA HIS A 54 17.67 1.06 0.15
C HIS A 54 18.63 -0.11 0.06
N ASN A 55 19.89 0.15 -0.29
CA ASN A 55 20.94 -0.86 -0.22
C ASN A 55 21.59 -0.87 1.17
N GLN A 56 22.65 -1.71 1.34
CA GLN A 56 23.36 -1.84 2.61
C GLN A 56 24.05 -0.55 3.07
N ASN A 57 24.30 0.38 2.14
CA ASN A 57 24.91 1.67 2.42
C ASN A 57 23.88 2.78 2.66
N ASN A 58 22.63 2.39 2.79
CA ASN A 58 21.50 3.31 3.00
C ASN A 58 21.28 4.28 1.81
N GLU A 59 21.72 3.89 0.62
CA GLU A 59 21.39 4.63 -0.59
C GLU A 59 19.98 4.27 -1.03
N LEU A 60 19.17 5.27 -1.37
CA LEU A 60 17.84 5.07 -1.90
C LEU A 60 17.95 4.57 -3.35
N LEU A 61 17.47 3.36 -3.61
CA LEU A 61 17.50 2.74 -4.93
C LEU A 61 16.27 3.07 -5.75
N TRP A 62 15.09 2.91 -5.15
CA TRP A 62 13.84 3.35 -5.77
C TRP A 62 12.78 3.57 -4.70
N SER A 63 11.76 4.33 -5.06
CA SER A 63 10.59 4.56 -4.24
C SER A 63 9.34 4.25 -5.04
N SER A 64 8.29 3.84 -4.38
CA SER A 64 7.02 3.54 -5.01
C SER A 64 5.88 4.01 -4.15
N SER A 65 4.81 4.45 -4.80
CA SER A 65 3.55 4.80 -4.15
C SER A 65 2.44 4.00 -4.84
N GLN A 66 1.58 3.39 -4.05
CA GLN A 66 0.48 2.58 -4.56
C GLN A 66 -0.82 3.00 -3.89
N VAL A 67 -1.87 3.15 -4.70
CA VAL A 67 -3.20 3.45 -4.20
C VAL A 67 -4.07 2.23 -4.35
N THR A 68 -4.67 1.79 -3.25
CA THR A 68 -5.65 0.71 -3.24
C THR A 68 -7.03 1.29 -2.92
N VAL A 69 -8.06 0.71 -3.51
CA VAL A 69 -9.45 1.11 -3.29
C VAL A 69 -10.20 -0.05 -2.65
N CYS A 70 -11.05 0.26 -1.67
CA CYS A 70 -11.90 -0.75 -1.04
C CYS A 70 -13.11 -0.99 -1.94
N VAL A 71 -13.32 -2.25 -2.34
CA VAL A 71 -14.44 -2.60 -3.22
C VAL A 71 -15.20 -3.79 -2.66
N ASN A 72 -16.48 -3.85 -3.00
CA ASN A 72 -17.31 -5.03 -2.78
C ASN A 72 -16.98 -6.02 -3.90
N MET A 73 -16.52 -7.22 -3.54
CA MET A 73 -16.10 -8.22 -4.53
C MET A 73 -17.24 -8.79 -5.35
N ASP A 74 -18.47 -8.72 -4.85
CA ASP A 74 -19.63 -9.23 -5.58
C ASP A 74 -20.11 -8.25 -6.66
N THR A 75 -20.06 -6.94 -6.36
CA THR A 75 -20.54 -5.90 -7.28
C THR A 75 -19.40 -5.15 -7.96
N LEU A 76 -18.19 -5.22 -7.43
CA LEU A 76 -17.00 -4.47 -7.85
C LEU A 76 -17.18 -2.95 -7.71
N GLU A 77 -18.12 -2.52 -6.91
CA GLU A 77 -18.30 -1.09 -6.61
C GLU A 77 -17.42 -0.69 -5.45
N SER A 78 -16.91 0.55 -5.49
CA SER A 78 -16.12 1.08 -4.38
C SER A 78 -17.02 1.26 -3.15
N VAL A 79 -16.51 0.90 -1.99
CA VAL A 79 -17.24 1.02 -0.73
C VAL A 79 -16.37 1.71 0.31
N VAL A 80 -17.04 2.28 1.32
CA VAL A 80 -16.34 2.91 2.43
C VAL A 80 -15.55 1.86 3.19
N ILE A 81 -14.30 2.17 3.53
CA ILE A 81 -13.48 1.29 4.36
C ILE A 81 -14.17 1.14 5.72
N PRO A 82 -14.38 -0.10 6.21
CA PRO A 82 -15.00 -0.31 7.51
C PRO A 82 -14.25 0.46 8.60
N SER A 83 -14.98 1.06 9.55
CA SER A 83 -14.39 1.95 10.55
C SER A 83 -13.31 1.26 11.39
N TRP A 84 -13.49 0.00 11.75
CA TRP A 84 -12.51 -0.74 12.54
C TRP A 84 -11.20 -0.96 11.75
N LEU A 85 -11.30 -1.17 10.44
CA LEU A 85 -10.14 -1.33 9.57
C LEU A 85 -9.47 0.02 9.32
N SER A 86 -10.26 1.07 9.07
CA SER A 86 -9.76 2.42 8.87
C SER A 86 -8.95 2.89 10.09
N LYS A 87 -9.45 2.65 11.29
CA LYS A 87 -8.72 2.99 12.52
C LYS A 87 -7.42 2.21 12.65
N GLY A 88 -7.45 0.91 12.31
CA GLY A 88 -6.25 0.09 12.33
C GLY A 88 -5.21 0.60 11.34
N LEU A 89 -5.62 0.98 10.15
CA LEU A 89 -4.72 1.53 9.14
C LEU A 89 -4.16 2.89 9.54
N GLU A 90 -4.98 3.75 10.11
CA GLU A 90 -4.53 5.07 10.58
C GLU A 90 -3.45 4.98 11.65
N ASN A 91 -3.49 3.96 12.50
CA ASN A 91 -2.48 3.73 13.53
C ASN A 91 -1.11 3.39 12.93
N HIS A 92 -1.04 3.04 11.66
CA HIS A 92 0.19 2.70 10.96
C HIS A 92 0.66 3.80 10.01
N ILE A 93 0.01 4.96 10.01
CA ILE A 93 0.45 6.09 9.20
C ILE A 93 1.72 6.66 9.81
N GLN A 94 2.74 6.80 8.97
CA GLN A 94 4.01 7.42 9.33
C GLN A 94 4.20 8.67 8.48
N SER A 95 4.62 9.77 9.13
CA SER A 95 5.05 10.93 8.38
C SER A 95 6.56 10.91 8.24
N GLU A 96 7.00 11.30 7.09
CA GLU A 96 8.42 11.44 6.82
C GLU A 96 8.91 12.84 7.06
#